data_b008f827753669d583fd32575aa82549
#
_entry.id   b008f827753669d583fd32575aa82549
#
_cell.length_a   1.000
_cell.length_b   1.000
_cell.length_c   1.000
_cell.angle_alpha   90.00
_cell.angle_beta   90.00
_cell.angle_gamma   90.00
#
_symmetry.space_group_name_H-M   'P 1'
#
loop_
_entity.id
_entity.type
_entity.pdbx_description
1 polymer ?
#
loop_
_entity_poly.entity_id
_entity_poly.type
_entity_poly.pdbx_seq_one_letter_code
_entity_poly.pdbx_strand_id
1 'polypeptide(L)'
;MAVDATRPDPIGLKLGPLWFMPGYTVGNLLTVNLFSFCIIAAITFMGFAQPYVLTEILHIPEERQGMFTGNLAAAAEILQLMLVGFFGAWSDRVGRRLVLAIGFALIGFSYFLYPLARSETELVLYRLVFASGCAAAPIMMSAAIQDSVQEVSRGKWVAINSICTAFGVLFMSLLLARLPDMFVARGIEPALAGRYAFWVVTGFCAVAGVLIWSGLKRGVTAPDPDKVSVWSKLGAGLKRAVDNPRVAVAYGAAFIGRGDLVIITTFLSLWVVQHGTANSIDTAESLKKAGILFAIVQGSALLWSY
;
A
#
# COMPACT_ATOMS: atom_id res chain seq x y z
N MET A 1 14.09 -34.49 -10.83
CA MET A 1 14.44 -33.85 -12.12
C MET A 1 14.49 -32.36 -11.83
N ALA A 2 15.69 -31.75 -11.82
CA ALA A 2 15.81 -30.33 -11.59
C ALA A 2 15.19 -29.59 -12.77
N VAL A 3 14.17 -28.76 -12.53
CA VAL A 3 13.55 -27.92 -13.55
C VAL A 3 14.61 -26.89 -13.96
N ASP A 4 14.99 -26.90 -15.24
CA ASP A 4 15.92 -25.91 -15.80
C ASP A 4 15.22 -24.55 -15.78
N ALA A 5 15.55 -23.70 -14.79
CA ALA A 5 14.97 -22.38 -14.59
C ALA A 5 15.20 -21.41 -15.76
N THR A 6 16.03 -21.79 -16.73
CA THR A 6 16.36 -20.97 -17.89
C THR A 6 15.42 -21.21 -19.09
N ARG A 7 14.62 -22.28 -19.06
CA ARG A 7 13.66 -22.62 -20.11
C ARG A 7 12.23 -22.50 -19.63
N PRO A 8 11.31 -21.90 -20.44
CA PRO A 8 9.91 -21.80 -20.08
C PRO A 8 9.22 -23.18 -20.10
N ASP A 9 8.31 -23.41 -19.14
CA ASP A 9 7.44 -24.58 -19.16
C ASP A 9 6.37 -24.39 -20.25
N PRO A 10 6.31 -25.27 -21.27
CA PRO A 10 5.37 -25.16 -22.39
C PRO A 10 3.91 -25.33 -21.98
N ILE A 11 3.61 -25.88 -20.80
CA ILE A 11 2.25 -26.05 -20.28
C ILE A 11 1.69 -24.71 -19.75
N GLY A 12 2.54 -23.72 -19.50
CA GLY A 12 2.16 -22.41 -18.99
C GLY A 12 1.45 -21.53 -20.01
N LEU A 13 0.76 -20.49 -19.54
CA LEU A 13 0.15 -19.47 -20.39
C LEU A 13 1.23 -18.53 -20.93
N LYS A 14 1.28 -18.34 -22.25
CA LYS A 14 2.16 -17.37 -22.90
C LYS A 14 1.38 -16.12 -23.34
N LEU A 15 1.82 -14.94 -22.92
CA LEU A 15 1.31 -13.64 -23.37
C LEU A 15 2.47 -12.77 -23.87
N GLY A 16 2.59 -12.67 -25.18
CA GLY A 16 3.75 -11.99 -25.81
C GLY A 16 5.09 -12.56 -25.32
N PRO A 17 5.96 -11.74 -24.73
CA PRO A 17 7.26 -12.19 -24.22
C PRO A 17 7.21 -12.79 -22.79
N LEU A 18 6.01 -12.96 -22.21
CA LEU A 18 5.83 -13.38 -20.84
C LEU A 18 5.30 -14.81 -20.76
N TRP A 19 5.89 -15.58 -19.84
CA TRP A 19 5.45 -16.94 -19.52
C TRP A 19 4.91 -16.99 -18.09
N PHE A 20 3.69 -17.46 -17.93
CA PHE A 20 2.98 -17.58 -16.66
C PHE A 20 2.83 -19.02 -16.23
N MET A 21 2.59 -19.22 -14.94
CA MET A 21 2.42 -20.53 -14.36
C MET A 21 1.13 -21.22 -14.91
N PRO A 22 1.11 -22.56 -15.02
CA PRO A 22 -0.06 -23.30 -15.44
C PRO A 22 -1.30 -22.98 -14.59
N GLY A 23 -2.47 -22.92 -15.26
CA GLY A 23 -3.75 -22.68 -14.60
C GLY A 23 -4.02 -21.21 -14.23
N TYR A 24 -3.20 -20.27 -14.67
CA TYR A 24 -3.54 -18.85 -14.65
C TYR A 24 -4.28 -18.46 -15.93
N THR A 25 -5.25 -17.58 -15.80
CA THR A 25 -5.99 -16.97 -16.91
C THR A 25 -5.59 -15.50 -17.08
N VAL A 26 -5.86 -14.92 -18.25
CA VAL A 26 -5.65 -13.48 -18.47
C VAL A 26 -6.39 -12.64 -17.42
N GLY A 27 -7.61 -13.03 -17.05
CA GLY A 27 -8.39 -12.36 -16.02
C GLY A 27 -7.69 -12.36 -14.65
N ASN A 28 -7.05 -13.48 -14.26
CA ASN A 28 -6.27 -13.53 -13.02
C ASN A 28 -5.08 -12.55 -13.05
N LEU A 29 -4.38 -12.46 -14.19
CA LEU A 29 -3.22 -11.57 -14.35
C LEU A 29 -3.62 -10.10 -14.35
N LEU A 30 -4.74 -9.75 -15.01
CA LEU A 30 -5.29 -8.39 -14.94
C LEU A 30 -5.71 -8.03 -13.51
N THR A 31 -6.24 -9.01 -12.76
CA THR A 31 -6.59 -8.80 -11.35
C THR A 31 -5.36 -8.55 -10.47
N VAL A 32 -4.23 -9.23 -10.73
CA VAL A 32 -2.97 -8.96 -10.02
C VAL A 32 -2.47 -7.54 -10.28
N ASN A 33 -2.55 -7.05 -11.52
CA ASN A 33 -2.20 -5.67 -11.87
C ASN A 33 -3.17 -4.65 -11.23
N LEU A 34 -4.48 -4.91 -11.30
CA LEU A 34 -5.49 -4.09 -10.63
C LEU A 34 -5.25 -4.03 -9.12
N PHE A 35 -4.87 -5.14 -8.52
CA PHE A 35 -4.52 -5.20 -7.12
C PHE A 35 -3.32 -4.29 -6.80
N SER A 36 -2.24 -4.35 -7.58
CA SER A 36 -1.05 -3.50 -7.41
C SER A 36 -1.41 -2.01 -7.48
N PHE A 37 -2.28 -1.63 -8.41
CA PHE A 37 -2.80 -0.28 -8.54
C PHE A 37 -3.64 0.14 -7.32
N CYS A 38 -4.63 -0.67 -6.93
CA CYS A 38 -5.58 -0.31 -5.87
C CYS A 38 -4.93 -0.26 -4.49
N ILE A 39 -4.04 -1.22 -4.17
CA ILE A 39 -3.44 -1.29 -2.84
C ILE A 39 -2.54 -0.10 -2.55
N ILE A 40 -1.72 0.32 -3.52
CA ILE A 40 -0.81 1.45 -3.31
C ILE A 40 -1.59 2.77 -3.21
N ALA A 41 -2.62 2.95 -4.05
CA ALA A 41 -3.50 4.12 -3.96
C ALA A 41 -4.16 4.21 -2.58
N ALA A 42 -4.69 3.09 -2.08
CA ALA A 42 -5.32 3.03 -0.76
C ALA A 42 -4.32 3.28 0.37
N ILE A 43 -3.14 2.65 0.35
CA ILE A 43 -2.17 2.82 1.45
C ILE A 43 -1.62 4.24 1.49
N THR A 44 -1.31 4.82 0.33
CA THR A 44 -0.69 6.15 0.24
C THR A 44 -1.66 7.25 0.65
N PHE A 45 -2.96 7.13 0.33
CA PHE A 45 -3.96 8.15 0.65
C PHE A 45 -4.09 8.39 2.17
N MET A 46 -3.99 7.36 3.00
CA MET A 46 -4.12 7.52 4.46
C MET A 46 -3.07 8.47 5.03
N GLY A 47 -1.79 8.25 4.74
CA GLY A 47 -0.72 9.15 5.20
C GLY A 47 -0.85 10.54 4.62
N PHE A 48 -1.26 10.62 3.34
CA PHE A 48 -1.37 11.87 2.61
C PHE A 48 -2.53 12.75 3.09
N ALA A 49 -3.71 12.17 3.37
CA ALA A 49 -4.90 12.89 3.80
C ALA A 49 -4.98 13.09 5.33
N GLN A 50 -4.07 12.49 6.10
CA GLN A 50 -4.04 12.60 7.56
C GLN A 50 -4.00 14.05 8.06
N PRO A 51 -3.15 14.97 7.51
CA PRO A 51 -3.12 16.37 7.98
C PRO A 51 -4.48 17.05 7.94
N TYR A 52 -5.29 16.73 6.93
CA TYR A 52 -6.66 17.27 6.84
C TYR A 52 -7.53 16.86 8.04
N VAL A 53 -7.44 15.60 8.47
CA VAL A 53 -8.17 15.12 9.65
C VAL A 53 -7.67 15.79 10.92
N LEU A 54 -6.36 16.01 11.05
CA LEU A 54 -5.77 16.67 12.22
C LEU A 54 -6.21 18.14 12.31
N THR A 55 -6.30 18.83 11.18
CA THR A 55 -6.65 20.26 11.12
C THR A 55 -8.16 20.49 11.18
N GLU A 56 -8.94 19.87 10.28
CA GLU A 56 -10.36 20.21 10.07
C GLU A 56 -11.33 19.40 10.94
N ILE A 57 -10.91 18.25 11.45
CA ILE A 57 -11.80 17.36 12.23
C ILE A 57 -11.44 17.35 13.71
N LEU A 58 -10.17 17.20 14.04
CA LEU A 58 -9.70 17.13 15.42
C LEU A 58 -9.17 18.46 15.97
N HIS A 59 -8.95 19.45 15.10
CA HIS A 59 -8.43 20.77 15.46
C HIS A 59 -7.17 20.72 16.33
N ILE A 60 -6.24 19.80 16.00
CA ILE A 60 -4.97 19.67 16.71
C ILE A 60 -4.07 20.84 16.38
N PRO A 61 -3.49 21.55 17.39
CA PRO A 61 -2.57 22.66 17.17
C PRO A 61 -1.40 22.28 16.28
N GLU A 62 -0.99 23.18 15.38
CA GLU A 62 0.04 22.91 14.36
C GLU A 62 1.36 22.44 14.97
N GLU A 63 1.75 22.98 16.12
CA GLU A 63 2.99 22.64 16.82
C GLU A 63 3.01 21.16 17.27
N ARG A 64 1.84 20.57 17.50
CA ARG A 64 1.69 19.17 17.94
C ARG A 64 1.52 18.17 16.79
N GLN A 65 1.08 18.64 15.63
CA GLN A 65 0.75 17.76 14.49
C GLN A 65 1.94 16.94 14.02
N GLY A 66 3.14 17.53 13.95
CA GLY A 66 4.35 16.85 13.50
C GLY A 66 4.72 15.67 14.41
N MET A 67 4.79 15.91 15.72
CA MET A 67 5.12 14.88 16.70
C MET A 67 4.02 13.79 16.78
N PHE A 68 2.75 14.19 16.75
CA PHE A 68 1.63 13.26 16.74
C PHE A 68 1.65 12.37 15.50
N THR A 69 1.88 12.94 14.33
CA THR A 69 2.00 12.23 13.05
C THR A 69 3.14 11.22 13.07
N GLY A 70 4.31 11.61 13.60
CA GLY A 70 5.47 10.72 13.73
C GLY A 70 5.19 9.54 14.67
N ASN A 71 4.62 9.81 15.84
CA ASN A 71 4.26 8.76 16.80
C ASN A 71 3.21 7.79 16.24
N LEU A 72 2.22 8.33 15.52
CA LEU A 72 1.18 7.54 14.88
C LEU A 72 1.73 6.63 13.77
N ALA A 73 2.65 7.16 12.96
CA ALA A 73 3.35 6.38 11.95
C ALA A 73 4.22 5.29 12.57
N ALA A 74 4.99 5.62 13.61
CA ALA A 74 5.84 4.65 14.31
C ALA A 74 5.02 3.51 14.93
N ALA A 75 3.92 3.83 15.63
CA ALA A 75 3.03 2.82 16.19
C ALA A 75 2.43 1.89 15.10
N ALA A 76 2.02 2.46 13.97
CA ALA A 76 1.50 1.71 12.83
C ALA A 76 2.56 0.77 12.23
N GLU A 77 3.79 1.23 12.02
CA GLU A 77 4.88 0.41 11.47
C GLU A 77 5.31 -0.71 12.43
N ILE A 78 5.37 -0.44 13.75
CA ILE A 78 5.66 -1.47 14.75
C ILE A 78 4.60 -2.58 14.71
N LEU A 79 3.31 -2.22 14.67
CA LEU A 79 2.23 -3.20 14.56
C LEU A 79 2.31 -3.99 13.25
N GLN A 80 2.60 -3.33 12.13
CA GLN A 80 2.78 -4.00 10.85
C GLN A 80 3.90 -5.04 10.91
N LEU A 81 5.06 -4.69 11.48
CA LEU A 81 6.18 -5.63 11.65
C LEU A 81 5.78 -6.87 12.47
N MET A 82 5.00 -6.69 13.52
CA MET A 82 4.52 -7.81 14.36
C MET A 82 3.56 -8.72 13.58
N LEU A 83 2.67 -8.14 12.79
CA LEU A 83 1.60 -8.88 12.11
C LEU A 83 2.03 -9.49 10.77
N VAL A 84 3.07 -8.97 10.11
CA VAL A 84 3.58 -9.43 8.81
C VAL A 84 3.83 -10.95 8.80
N GLY A 85 4.56 -11.46 9.79
CA GLY A 85 4.85 -12.88 9.92
C GLY A 85 3.60 -13.73 10.16
N PHE A 86 2.67 -13.23 10.96
CA PHE A 86 1.40 -13.88 11.25
C PHE A 86 0.56 -14.03 9.97
N PHE A 87 0.33 -12.94 9.22
CA PHE A 87 -0.46 -12.99 7.99
C PHE A 87 0.20 -13.84 6.91
N GLY A 88 1.54 -13.83 6.82
CA GLY A 88 2.29 -14.71 5.92
C GLY A 88 2.00 -16.19 6.22
N ALA A 89 2.22 -16.61 7.48
CA ALA A 89 1.98 -17.99 7.89
C ALA A 89 0.50 -18.39 7.81
N TRP A 90 -0.42 -17.47 8.08
CA TRP A 90 -1.86 -17.73 7.99
C TRP A 90 -2.31 -17.90 6.54
N SER A 91 -1.77 -17.10 5.62
CA SER A 91 -2.09 -17.18 4.18
C SER A 91 -1.72 -18.53 3.56
N ASP A 92 -0.66 -19.17 4.05
CA ASP A 92 -0.25 -20.50 3.60
C ASP A 92 -1.26 -21.60 3.97
N ARG A 93 -2.08 -21.36 5.02
CA ARG A 93 -3.10 -22.31 5.50
C ARG A 93 -4.47 -22.09 4.88
N VAL A 94 -4.92 -20.83 4.82
CA VAL A 94 -6.29 -20.48 4.39
C VAL A 94 -6.37 -20.01 2.95
N GLY A 95 -5.21 -19.80 2.33
CA GLY A 95 -5.09 -19.26 0.98
C GLY A 95 -4.93 -17.75 0.95
N ARG A 96 -4.13 -17.28 0.00
CA ARG A 96 -3.75 -15.86 -0.15
C ARG A 96 -4.93 -14.94 -0.41
N ARG A 97 -5.93 -15.44 -1.15
CA ARG A 97 -7.13 -14.70 -1.52
C ARG A 97 -7.94 -14.24 -0.30
N LEU A 98 -8.12 -15.11 0.71
CA LEU A 98 -8.87 -14.78 1.91
C LEU A 98 -8.14 -13.72 2.75
N VAL A 99 -6.85 -13.91 2.99
CA VAL A 99 -6.03 -12.97 3.79
C VAL A 99 -6.00 -11.59 3.13
N LEU A 100 -5.92 -11.56 1.79
CA LEU A 100 -5.96 -10.34 1.02
C LEU A 100 -7.31 -9.61 1.15
N ALA A 101 -8.42 -10.35 1.04
CA ALA A 101 -9.76 -9.77 1.19
C ALA A 101 -9.95 -9.17 2.59
N ILE A 102 -9.46 -9.86 3.62
CA ILE A 102 -9.48 -9.35 5.00
C ILE A 102 -8.61 -8.10 5.12
N GLY A 103 -7.41 -8.09 4.51
CA GLY A 103 -6.56 -6.90 4.47
C GLY A 103 -7.27 -5.68 3.86
N PHE A 104 -7.93 -5.85 2.69
CA PHE A 104 -8.71 -4.78 2.08
C PHE A 104 -9.93 -4.37 2.91
N ALA A 105 -10.61 -5.32 3.54
CA ALA A 105 -11.73 -5.02 4.42
C ALA A 105 -11.29 -4.20 5.64
N LEU A 106 -10.14 -4.53 6.25
CA LEU A 106 -9.57 -3.77 7.37
C LEU A 106 -9.16 -2.35 6.93
N ILE A 107 -8.53 -2.21 5.76
CA ILE A 107 -8.18 -0.90 5.19
C ILE A 107 -9.45 -0.07 4.95
N GLY A 108 -10.45 -0.62 4.27
CA GLY A 108 -11.70 0.06 3.99
C GLY A 108 -12.48 0.42 5.26
N PHE A 109 -12.52 -0.47 6.24
CA PHE A 109 -13.15 -0.22 7.53
C PHE A 109 -12.46 0.89 8.32
N SER A 110 -11.13 0.92 8.28
CA SER A 110 -10.39 2.03 8.87
C SER A 110 -10.70 3.36 8.17
N TYR A 111 -10.80 3.38 6.84
CA TYR A 111 -11.20 4.59 6.10
C TYR A 111 -12.59 5.09 6.47
N PHE A 112 -13.51 4.18 6.77
CA PHE A 112 -14.83 4.54 7.27
C PHE A 112 -14.77 5.19 8.65
N LEU A 113 -13.98 4.61 9.56
CA LEU A 113 -13.87 5.06 10.94
C LEU A 113 -13.01 6.33 11.12
N TYR A 114 -11.93 6.45 10.35
CA TYR A 114 -10.88 7.47 10.55
C TYR A 114 -11.41 8.90 10.64
N PRO A 115 -12.32 9.35 9.74
CA PRO A 115 -12.89 10.69 9.81
C PRO A 115 -14.00 10.84 10.86
N LEU A 116 -14.35 9.79 11.59
CA LEU A 116 -15.31 9.82 12.68
C LEU A 116 -14.63 9.99 14.05
N ALA A 117 -13.30 9.99 14.10
CA ALA A 117 -12.54 10.16 15.34
C ALA A 117 -12.89 11.49 16.01
N ARG A 118 -13.12 11.40 17.33
CA ARG A 118 -13.44 12.53 18.21
C ARG A 118 -12.30 12.85 19.18
N SER A 119 -11.29 12.00 19.21
CA SER A 119 -10.12 12.13 20.08
C SER A 119 -8.87 11.58 19.42
N GLU A 120 -7.70 12.03 19.90
CA GLU A 120 -6.39 11.50 19.47
C GLU A 120 -6.31 9.97 19.69
N THR A 121 -6.86 9.46 20.79
CA THR A 121 -6.86 8.03 21.12
C THR A 121 -7.68 7.21 20.11
N GLU A 122 -8.88 7.68 19.74
CA GLU A 122 -9.69 7.03 18.71
C GLU A 122 -8.97 7.01 17.37
N LEU A 123 -8.33 8.11 17.00
CA LEU A 123 -7.55 8.19 15.77
C LEU A 123 -6.39 7.17 15.74
N VAL A 124 -5.69 7.01 16.88
CA VAL A 124 -4.65 5.98 17.03
C VAL A 124 -5.25 4.59 16.83
N LEU A 125 -6.37 4.26 17.49
CA LEU A 125 -7.01 2.95 17.35
C LEU A 125 -7.41 2.66 15.90
N TYR A 126 -8.02 3.64 15.21
CA TYR A 126 -8.41 3.48 13.81
C TYR A 126 -7.19 3.35 12.89
N ARG A 127 -6.10 4.04 13.20
CA ARG A 127 -4.82 3.88 12.48
C ARG A 127 -4.21 2.49 12.67
N LEU A 128 -4.35 1.89 13.85
CA LEU A 128 -3.88 0.52 14.11
C LEU A 128 -4.74 -0.52 13.34
N VAL A 129 -6.04 -0.30 13.17
CA VAL A 129 -6.87 -1.12 12.28
C VAL A 129 -6.36 -1.03 10.84
N PHE A 130 -6.06 0.18 10.35
CA PHE A 130 -5.44 0.38 9.04
C PHE A 130 -4.11 -0.36 8.91
N ALA A 131 -3.24 -0.22 9.90
CA ALA A 131 -1.94 -0.87 9.94
C ALA A 131 -2.04 -2.40 9.86
N SER A 132 -3.07 -2.99 10.50
CA SER A 132 -3.34 -4.42 10.42
C SER A 132 -3.69 -4.86 8.98
N GLY A 133 -4.47 -4.06 8.26
CA GLY A 133 -4.74 -4.29 6.84
C GLY A 133 -3.49 -4.13 5.97
N CYS A 134 -2.66 -3.14 6.25
CA CYS A 134 -1.38 -2.91 5.58
C CYS A 134 -0.35 -4.01 5.85
N ALA A 135 -0.43 -4.70 6.97
CA ALA A 135 0.41 -5.87 7.24
C ALA A 135 0.03 -7.06 6.35
N ALA A 136 -1.24 -7.21 6.00
CA ALA A 136 -1.74 -8.34 5.21
C ALA A 136 -1.61 -8.12 3.70
N ALA A 137 -2.13 -7.01 3.18
CA ALA A 137 -2.37 -6.84 1.75
C ALA A 137 -1.09 -6.74 0.87
N PRO A 138 -0.04 -5.95 1.19
CA PRO A 138 1.16 -5.86 0.37
C PRO A 138 1.95 -7.16 0.26
N ILE A 139 1.95 -7.96 1.33
CA ILE A 139 2.63 -9.27 1.31
C ILE A 139 1.92 -10.21 0.37
N MET A 140 0.59 -10.23 0.43
CA MET A 140 -0.22 -11.04 -0.48
C MET A 140 -0.07 -10.57 -1.94
N MET A 141 0.13 -9.27 -2.18
CA MET A 141 0.45 -8.74 -3.50
C MET A 141 1.78 -9.30 -4.01
N SER A 142 2.85 -9.17 -3.23
CA SER A 142 4.17 -9.68 -3.61
C SER A 142 4.15 -11.17 -3.89
N ALA A 143 3.42 -11.93 -3.08
CA ALA A 143 3.23 -13.35 -3.26
C ALA A 143 2.44 -13.67 -4.53
N ALA A 144 1.32 -12.96 -4.80
CA ALA A 144 0.51 -13.17 -6.00
C ALA A 144 1.28 -12.86 -7.30
N ILE A 145 2.12 -11.81 -7.28
CA ILE A 145 3.00 -11.47 -8.39
C ILE A 145 3.99 -12.61 -8.66
N GLN A 146 4.65 -13.11 -7.63
CA GLN A 146 5.68 -14.17 -7.77
C GLN A 146 5.07 -15.51 -8.17
N ASP A 147 3.92 -15.89 -7.63
CA ASP A 147 3.25 -17.17 -7.92
C ASP A 147 2.64 -17.23 -9.32
N SER A 148 2.36 -16.08 -9.92
CA SER A 148 1.68 -16.03 -11.21
C SER A 148 2.61 -16.24 -12.40
N VAL A 149 3.92 -16.01 -12.26
CA VAL A 149 4.87 -15.91 -13.35
C VAL A 149 5.98 -16.98 -13.25
N GLN A 150 6.43 -17.48 -14.40
CA GLN A 150 7.61 -18.34 -14.46
C GLN A 150 8.90 -17.52 -14.28
N GLU A 151 9.97 -18.15 -13.77
CA GLU A 151 11.25 -17.53 -13.44
C GLU A 151 11.83 -16.72 -14.61
N VAL A 152 11.76 -17.27 -15.84
CA VAL A 152 12.23 -16.63 -17.08
C VAL A 152 11.60 -15.26 -17.34
N SER A 153 10.39 -15.02 -16.85
CA SER A 153 9.62 -13.78 -17.09
C SER A 153 9.43 -12.92 -15.85
N ARG A 154 9.99 -13.32 -14.70
CA ARG A 154 9.75 -12.67 -13.40
C ARG A 154 10.10 -11.18 -13.41
N GLY A 155 11.28 -10.82 -13.91
CA GLY A 155 11.72 -9.42 -13.95
C GLY A 155 10.79 -8.53 -14.78
N LYS A 156 10.38 -8.99 -15.96
CA LYS A 156 9.45 -8.24 -16.83
C LYS A 156 8.07 -8.09 -16.18
N TRP A 157 7.59 -9.14 -15.51
CA TRP A 157 6.29 -9.10 -14.83
C TRP A 157 6.29 -8.16 -13.63
N VAL A 158 7.34 -8.17 -12.84
CA VAL A 158 7.54 -7.22 -11.74
C VAL A 158 7.58 -5.78 -12.26
N ALA A 159 8.27 -5.51 -13.38
CA ALA A 159 8.30 -4.18 -14.00
C ALA A 159 6.89 -3.69 -14.40
N ILE A 160 6.06 -4.54 -15.02
CA ILE A 160 4.67 -4.19 -15.35
C ILE A 160 3.87 -3.86 -14.09
N ASN A 161 4.00 -4.66 -13.03
CA ASN A 161 3.32 -4.38 -11.77
C ASN A 161 3.82 -3.09 -11.12
N SER A 162 5.11 -2.76 -11.25
CA SER A 162 5.67 -1.48 -10.77
C SER A 162 5.06 -0.28 -11.51
N ILE A 163 4.83 -0.40 -12.82
CA ILE A 163 4.12 0.62 -13.60
C ILE A 163 2.67 0.78 -13.10
N CYS A 164 1.96 -0.32 -12.87
CA CYS A 164 0.60 -0.26 -12.30
C CYS A 164 0.58 0.39 -10.91
N THR A 165 1.57 0.10 -10.08
CA THR A 165 1.78 0.73 -8.77
C THR A 165 2.00 2.24 -8.92
N ALA A 166 2.84 2.68 -9.86
CA ALA A 166 3.08 4.10 -10.12
C ALA A 166 1.80 4.83 -10.57
N PHE A 167 1.00 4.22 -11.44
CA PHE A 167 -0.32 4.76 -11.80
C PHE A 167 -1.27 4.84 -10.60
N GLY A 168 -1.21 3.89 -9.66
CA GLY A 168 -1.96 3.95 -8.41
C GLY A 168 -1.58 5.17 -7.55
N VAL A 169 -0.29 5.48 -7.44
CA VAL A 169 0.20 6.68 -6.76
C VAL A 169 -0.27 7.96 -7.45
N LEU A 170 -0.19 8.03 -8.78
CA LEU A 170 -0.67 9.18 -9.55
C LEU A 170 -2.19 9.37 -9.42
N PHE A 171 -2.95 8.28 -9.44
CA PHE A 171 -4.39 8.30 -9.21
C PHE A 171 -4.73 8.86 -7.82
N MET A 172 -4.03 8.40 -6.79
CA MET A 172 -4.19 8.94 -5.43
C MET A 172 -3.88 10.44 -5.39
N SER A 173 -2.72 10.84 -5.88
CA SER A 173 -2.24 12.22 -5.74
C SER A 173 -3.00 13.23 -6.58
N LEU A 174 -3.46 12.85 -7.78
CA LEU A 174 -4.14 13.76 -8.71
C LEU A 174 -5.68 13.73 -8.60
N LEU A 175 -6.26 12.62 -8.16
CA LEU A 175 -7.71 12.46 -8.06
C LEU A 175 -8.20 12.41 -6.62
N LEU A 176 -7.71 11.44 -5.81
CA LEU A 176 -8.21 11.26 -4.45
C LEU A 176 -7.85 12.45 -3.54
N ALA A 177 -6.64 13.00 -3.67
CA ALA A 177 -6.22 14.15 -2.90
C ALA A 177 -7.04 15.44 -3.18
N ARG A 178 -7.73 15.51 -4.32
CA ARG A 178 -8.61 16.64 -4.68
C ARG A 178 -10.04 16.51 -4.13
N LEU A 179 -10.42 15.35 -3.61
CA LEU A 179 -11.80 15.13 -3.18
C LEU A 179 -12.28 16.16 -2.14
N PRO A 180 -11.54 16.49 -1.07
CA PRO A 180 -11.97 17.53 -0.13
C PRO A 180 -12.21 18.88 -0.82
N ASP A 181 -11.29 19.35 -1.67
CA ASP A 181 -11.40 20.59 -2.41
C ASP A 181 -12.65 20.60 -3.32
N MET A 182 -12.93 19.49 -4.00
CA MET A 182 -14.12 19.36 -4.85
C MET A 182 -15.44 19.43 -4.06
N PHE A 183 -15.46 18.94 -2.82
CA PHE A 183 -16.63 19.00 -1.96
C PHE A 183 -16.80 20.38 -1.33
N VAL A 184 -15.71 21.01 -0.88
CA VAL A 184 -15.73 22.39 -0.38
C VAL A 184 -16.17 23.37 -1.47
N ALA A 185 -15.70 23.22 -2.71
CA ALA A 185 -16.13 24.02 -3.85
C ALA A 185 -17.63 23.91 -4.17
N ARG A 186 -18.31 22.85 -3.69
CA ARG A 186 -19.77 22.67 -3.76
C ARG A 186 -20.53 23.23 -2.56
N GLY A 187 -19.84 23.95 -1.66
CA GLY A 187 -20.44 24.54 -0.47
C GLY A 187 -20.57 23.58 0.72
N ILE A 188 -19.89 22.42 0.71
CA ILE A 188 -19.88 21.49 1.82
C ILE A 188 -18.88 21.99 2.86
N GLU A 189 -19.27 21.96 4.13
CA GLU A 189 -18.40 22.31 5.26
C GLU A 189 -17.09 21.50 5.23
N PRO A 190 -15.90 22.11 5.52
CA PRO A 190 -14.60 21.44 5.43
C PRO A 190 -14.54 20.12 6.19
N ALA A 191 -15.00 20.07 7.44
CA ALA A 191 -15.00 18.82 8.22
C ALA A 191 -15.81 17.69 7.55
N LEU A 192 -16.98 18.04 6.98
CA LEU A 192 -17.84 17.10 6.28
C LEU A 192 -17.26 16.70 4.91
N ALA A 193 -16.62 17.63 4.20
CA ALA A 193 -15.92 17.37 2.95
C ALA A 193 -14.80 16.35 3.14
N GLY A 194 -14.04 16.46 4.24
CA GLY A 194 -13.06 15.45 4.63
C GLY A 194 -13.69 14.08 4.85
N ARG A 195 -14.79 14.01 5.62
CA ARG A 195 -15.51 12.74 5.84
C ARG A 195 -15.96 12.09 4.55
N TYR A 196 -16.55 12.85 3.65
CA TYR A 196 -16.97 12.33 2.34
C TYR A 196 -15.80 11.83 1.50
N ALA A 197 -14.66 12.52 1.50
CA ALA A 197 -13.47 12.06 0.79
C ALA A 197 -12.98 10.69 1.31
N PHE A 198 -12.93 10.50 2.62
CA PHE A 198 -12.57 9.22 3.22
C PHE A 198 -13.60 8.12 2.89
N TRP A 199 -14.90 8.42 2.90
CA TRP A 199 -15.95 7.45 2.56
C TRP A 199 -15.97 7.08 1.08
N VAL A 200 -15.59 7.98 0.19
CA VAL A 200 -15.36 7.64 -1.23
C VAL A 200 -14.23 6.62 -1.34
N VAL A 201 -13.15 6.79 -0.57
CA VAL A 201 -12.04 5.82 -0.55
C VAL A 201 -12.47 4.51 0.11
N THR A 202 -13.36 4.54 1.11
CA THR A 202 -14.00 3.32 1.66
C THR A 202 -14.72 2.55 0.55
N GLY A 203 -15.54 3.24 -0.24
CA GLY A 203 -16.23 2.65 -1.40
C GLY A 203 -15.26 2.09 -2.45
N PHE A 204 -14.19 2.82 -2.74
CA PHE A 204 -13.11 2.35 -3.61
C PHE A 204 -12.48 1.05 -3.08
N CYS A 205 -12.15 0.96 -1.79
CA CYS A 205 -11.60 -0.24 -1.17
C CYS A 205 -12.60 -1.41 -1.21
N ALA A 206 -13.89 -1.16 -0.99
CA ALA A 206 -14.92 -2.19 -1.06
C ALA A 206 -15.06 -2.76 -2.47
N VAL A 207 -15.16 -1.90 -3.49
CA VAL A 207 -15.23 -2.30 -4.90
C VAL A 207 -13.96 -3.06 -5.32
N ALA A 208 -12.78 -2.51 -4.99
CA ALA A 208 -11.51 -3.16 -5.27
C ALA A 208 -11.42 -4.53 -4.60
N GLY A 209 -11.80 -4.64 -3.33
CA GLY A 209 -11.82 -5.89 -2.58
C GLY A 209 -12.69 -6.96 -3.24
N VAL A 210 -13.90 -6.60 -3.71
CA VAL A 210 -14.81 -7.52 -4.41
C VAL A 210 -14.23 -7.95 -5.76
N LEU A 211 -13.69 -7.01 -6.56
CA LEU A 211 -13.08 -7.32 -7.85
C LEU A 211 -11.87 -8.24 -7.70
N ILE A 212 -11.01 -7.95 -6.73
CA ILE A 212 -9.83 -8.75 -6.44
C ILE A 212 -10.24 -10.13 -5.91
N TRP A 213 -11.23 -10.19 -5.00
CA TRP A 213 -11.78 -11.46 -4.54
C TRP A 213 -12.33 -12.30 -5.67
N SER A 214 -13.06 -11.74 -6.61
CA SER A 214 -13.63 -12.48 -7.73
C SER A 214 -12.59 -12.93 -8.75
N GLY A 215 -11.59 -12.09 -9.04
CA GLY A 215 -10.65 -12.29 -10.14
C GLY A 215 -9.36 -13.03 -9.79
N LEU A 216 -8.96 -13.11 -8.51
CA LEU A 216 -7.78 -13.88 -8.13
C LEU A 216 -8.01 -15.40 -8.25
N LYS A 217 -6.96 -16.09 -8.70
CA LYS A 217 -6.95 -17.55 -8.78
C LYS A 217 -7.34 -18.18 -7.43
N ARG A 218 -8.28 -19.10 -7.45
CA ARG A 218 -8.67 -19.89 -6.28
C ARG A 218 -7.64 -21.00 -6.06
N GLY A 219 -7.24 -21.20 -4.83
CA GLY A 219 -6.37 -22.32 -4.43
C GLY A 219 -5.50 -21.96 -3.26
N VAL A 220 -5.16 -22.95 -2.47
CA VAL A 220 -4.08 -22.89 -1.50
C VAL A 220 -2.82 -23.30 -2.26
N THR A 221 -1.77 -22.51 -2.25
CA THR A 221 -0.46 -22.98 -2.69
C THR A 221 -0.14 -24.23 -1.87
N ALA A 222 0.25 -25.32 -2.52
CA ALA A 222 0.55 -26.56 -1.82
C ALA A 222 1.43 -26.27 -0.61
N PRO A 223 1.08 -26.80 0.57
CA PRO A 223 1.87 -26.55 1.76
C PRO A 223 3.30 -27.00 1.49
N ASP A 224 4.27 -26.13 1.64
CA ASP A 224 5.68 -26.49 1.62
C ASP A 224 5.91 -27.49 2.79
N PRO A 225 6.27 -28.75 2.51
CA PRO A 225 6.49 -29.74 3.55
C PRO A 225 7.59 -29.36 4.53
N ASP A 226 8.52 -28.48 4.12
CA ASP A 226 9.60 -27.97 4.95
C ASP A 226 9.23 -26.64 5.64
N LYS A 227 8.08 -26.57 6.32
CA LYS A 227 7.64 -25.37 7.05
C LYS A 227 8.60 -24.98 8.15
N VAL A 228 9.65 -24.31 7.78
CA VAL A 228 10.58 -23.65 8.71
C VAL A 228 9.84 -22.47 9.37
N SER A 229 9.94 -22.38 10.69
CA SER A 229 9.38 -21.27 11.47
C SER A 229 9.76 -19.91 10.87
N VAL A 230 8.85 -18.93 10.90
CA VAL A 230 9.11 -17.55 10.44
C VAL A 230 10.35 -16.98 11.13
N TRP A 231 10.53 -17.25 12.42
CA TRP A 231 11.70 -16.82 13.19
C TRP A 231 13.00 -17.46 12.71
N SER A 232 12.96 -18.71 12.30
CA SER A 232 14.13 -19.40 11.72
C SER A 232 14.48 -18.85 10.34
N LYS A 233 13.48 -18.51 9.49
CA LYS A 233 13.71 -17.86 8.20
C LYS A 233 14.29 -16.45 8.36
N LEU A 234 13.81 -15.68 9.34
CA LEU A 234 14.37 -14.38 9.69
C LEU A 234 15.82 -14.50 10.18
N GLY A 235 16.08 -15.42 11.07
CA GLY A 235 17.45 -15.69 11.56
C GLY A 235 18.40 -16.12 10.44
N ALA A 236 17.95 -16.98 9.53
CA ALA A 236 18.72 -17.38 8.36
C ALA A 236 18.96 -16.22 7.39
N GLY A 237 17.96 -15.34 7.19
CA GLY A 237 18.09 -14.12 6.39
C GLY A 237 19.12 -13.16 6.97
N LEU A 238 19.06 -12.91 8.28
CA LEU A 238 20.00 -12.05 8.99
C LEU A 238 21.43 -12.62 8.94
N LYS A 239 21.58 -13.93 9.15
CA LYS A 239 22.87 -14.61 9.02
C LYS A 239 23.44 -14.45 7.60
N ARG A 240 22.61 -14.61 6.56
CA ARG A 240 23.05 -14.39 5.16
C ARG A 240 23.50 -12.95 4.91
N ALA A 241 22.87 -11.96 5.56
CA ALA A 241 23.31 -10.57 5.44
C ALA A 241 24.68 -10.33 6.10
N VAL A 242 24.95 -11.00 7.24
CA VAL A 242 26.26 -10.94 7.89
C VAL A 242 27.32 -11.63 7.03
N ASP A 243 27.00 -12.78 6.45
CA ASP A 243 27.93 -13.58 5.67
C ASP A 243 28.18 -13.03 4.24
N ASN A 244 27.26 -12.18 3.71
CA ASN A 244 27.34 -11.67 2.35
C ASN A 244 27.05 -10.15 2.28
N PRO A 245 28.11 -9.33 2.05
CA PRO A 245 27.94 -7.86 1.99
C PRO A 245 26.92 -7.37 0.94
N ARG A 246 26.73 -8.09 -0.15
CA ARG A 246 25.74 -7.72 -1.19
C ARG A 246 24.31 -7.83 -0.64
N VAL A 247 24.04 -8.84 0.20
CA VAL A 247 22.74 -9.01 0.87
C VAL A 247 22.53 -7.92 1.92
N ALA A 248 23.59 -7.58 2.68
CA ALA A 248 23.53 -6.50 3.66
C ALA A 248 23.23 -5.14 2.99
N VAL A 249 23.89 -4.82 1.88
CA VAL A 249 23.63 -3.60 1.10
C VAL A 249 22.20 -3.60 0.55
N ALA A 250 21.70 -4.73 0.04
CA ALA A 250 20.32 -4.83 -0.44
C ALA A 250 19.28 -4.58 0.68
N TYR A 251 19.52 -5.09 1.89
CA TYR A 251 18.66 -4.82 3.05
C TYR A 251 18.73 -3.36 3.49
N GLY A 252 19.93 -2.77 3.52
CA GLY A 252 20.11 -1.35 3.80
C GLY A 252 19.41 -0.45 2.79
N ALA A 253 19.55 -0.73 1.51
CA ALA A 253 18.86 -0.01 0.44
C ALA A 253 17.33 -0.12 0.55
N ALA A 254 16.81 -1.32 0.86
CA ALA A 254 15.38 -1.53 1.07
C ALA A 254 14.83 -0.75 2.30
N PHE A 255 15.61 -0.70 3.38
CA PHE A 255 15.27 0.07 4.57
C PHE A 255 15.20 1.57 4.30
N ILE A 256 16.22 2.11 3.63
CA ILE A 256 16.28 3.55 3.28
C ILE A 256 15.14 3.90 2.31
N GLY A 257 14.94 3.11 1.24
CA GLY A 257 13.89 3.36 0.25
C GLY A 257 12.47 3.33 0.84
N ARG A 258 12.22 2.46 1.83
CA ARG A 258 10.93 2.44 2.53
C ARG A 258 10.74 3.66 3.43
N GLY A 259 11.78 4.07 4.14
CA GLY A 259 11.75 5.27 4.99
C GLY A 259 11.48 6.53 4.19
N ASP A 260 12.12 6.68 3.04
CA ASP A 260 11.94 7.82 2.15
C ASP A 260 10.48 7.96 1.69
N LEU A 261 9.85 6.87 1.23
CA LEU A 261 8.45 6.88 0.80
C LEU A 261 7.50 7.31 1.93
N VAL A 262 7.66 6.77 3.14
CA VAL A 262 6.82 7.11 4.30
C VAL A 262 7.00 8.57 4.69
N ILE A 263 8.23 9.06 4.74
CA ILE A 263 8.52 10.45 5.08
C ILE A 263 7.91 11.40 4.05
N ILE A 264 8.15 11.16 2.76
CA ILE A 264 7.63 12.04 1.70
C ILE A 264 6.11 12.03 1.68
N THR A 265 5.45 10.88 1.76
CA THR A 265 3.98 10.84 1.71
C THR A 265 3.32 11.54 2.89
N THR A 266 3.88 11.39 4.07
CA THR A 266 3.24 11.86 5.31
C THR A 266 3.64 13.30 5.64
N PHE A 267 4.92 13.62 5.59
CA PHE A 267 5.39 14.94 6.03
C PHE A 267 5.35 16.00 4.94
N LEU A 268 5.47 15.65 3.67
CA LEU A 268 5.27 16.61 2.59
C LEU A 268 3.85 17.18 2.60
N SER A 269 2.84 16.33 2.74
CA SER A 269 1.44 16.78 2.80
C SER A 269 1.19 17.63 4.06
N LEU A 270 1.73 17.22 5.21
CA LEU A 270 1.64 17.97 6.45
C LEU A 270 2.27 19.35 6.30
N TRP A 271 3.47 19.41 5.76
CA TRP A 271 4.20 20.67 5.56
C TRP A 271 3.45 21.62 4.61
N VAL A 272 2.94 21.12 3.50
CA VAL A 272 2.17 21.95 2.54
C VAL A 272 0.87 22.45 3.17
N VAL A 273 0.18 21.63 3.96
CA VAL A 273 -1.05 22.04 4.66
C VAL A 273 -0.72 23.13 5.69
N GLN A 274 0.28 22.96 6.54
CA GLN A 274 0.69 23.95 7.53
C GLN A 274 1.14 25.27 6.88
N HIS A 275 1.95 25.19 5.81
CA HIS A 275 2.35 26.38 5.05
C HIS A 275 1.16 27.08 4.41
N GLY A 276 0.18 26.34 3.92
CA GLY A 276 -1.07 26.88 3.40
C GLY A 276 -1.87 27.62 4.46
N THR A 277 -2.10 26.99 5.60
CA THR A 277 -2.81 27.58 6.75
C THR A 277 -2.16 28.88 7.20
N ALA A 278 -0.82 28.89 7.34
CA ALA A 278 -0.05 30.09 7.70
C ALA A 278 -0.22 31.24 6.67
N ASN A 279 -0.56 30.94 5.41
CA ASN A 279 -0.81 31.92 4.36
C ASN A 279 -2.32 32.11 4.05
N SER A 280 -3.21 31.72 4.96
CA SER A 280 -4.66 31.84 4.82
C SER A 280 -5.26 31.11 3.60
N ILE A 281 -4.62 30.01 3.20
CA ILE A 281 -5.13 29.11 2.15
C ILE A 281 -5.90 27.98 2.82
N ASP A 282 -7.06 27.63 2.28
CA ASP A 282 -7.87 26.53 2.79
C ASP A 282 -7.09 25.21 2.82
N THR A 283 -7.33 24.43 3.88
CA THR A 283 -6.71 23.11 4.07
C THR A 283 -7.00 22.17 2.90
N ALA A 284 -8.20 22.24 2.32
CA ALA A 284 -8.60 21.43 1.16
C ALA A 284 -7.79 21.81 -0.10
N GLU A 285 -7.61 23.10 -0.36
CA GLU A 285 -6.79 23.59 -1.47
C GLU A 285 -5.31 23.25 -1.24
N SER A 286 -4.83 23.37 -0.03
CA SER A 286 -3.46 23.01 0.36
C SER A 286 -3.19 21.53 0.13
N LEU A 287 -4.12 20.64 0.49
CA LEU A 287 -4.00 19.20 0.25
C LEU A 287 -3.97 18.88 -1.25
N LYS A 288 -4.79 19.55 -2.06
CA LYS A 288 -4.76 19.43 -3.52
C LYS A 288 -3.40 19.86 -4.10
N LYS A 289 -2.82 20.99 -3.63
CA LYS A 289 -1.47 21.44 -4.02
C LYS A 289 -0.40 20.41 -3.62
N ALA A 290 -0.49 19.85 -2.42
CA ALA A 290 0.38 18.77 -1.98
C ALA A 290 0.30 17.55 -2.91
N GLY A 291 -0.90 17.19 -3.39
CA GLY A 291 -1.09 16.11 -4.35
C GLY A 291 -0.36 16.35 -5.67
N ILE A 292 -0.42 17.56 -6.20
CA ILE A 292 0.29 17.93 -7.42
C ILE A 292 1.82 17.86 -7.21
N LEU A 293 2.33 18.41 -6.10
CA LEU A 293 3.75 18.35 -5.78
C LEU A 293 4.23 16.90 -5.64
N PHE A 294 3.45 16.08 -4.94
CA PHE A 294 3.76 14.66 -4.78
C PHE A 294 3.74 13.91 -6.13
N ALA A 295 2.80 14.21 -7.01
CA ALA A 295 2.76 13.65 -8.37
C ALA A 295 4.01 14.04 -9.19
N ILE A 296 4.49 15.26 -9.06
CA ILE A 296 5.73 15.71 -9.74
C ILE A 296 6.94 14.93 -9.22
N VAL A 297 7.07 14.81 -7.88
CA VAL A 297 8.16 14.06 -7.25
C VAL A 297 8.14 12.60 -7.71
N GLN A 298 7.00 11.94 -7.63
CA GLN A 298 6.87 10.53 -8.01
C GLN A 298 7.00 10.30 -9.53
N GLY A 299 6.49 11.23 -10.33
CA GLY A 299 6.66 11.20 -11.78
C GLY A 299 8.12 11.36 -12.20
N SER A 300 8.86 12.24 -11.54
CA SER A 300 10.31 12.41 -11.76
C SER A 300 11.09 11.15 -11.38
N ALA A 301 10.77 10.55 -10.24
CA ALA A 301 11.38 9.30 -9.80
C ALA A 301 11.11 8.16 -10.80
N LEU A 302 9.90 8.09 -11.36
CA LEU A 302 9.54 7.10 -12.38
C LEU A 302 10.38 7.29 -13.65
N LEU A 303 10.56 8.52 -14.13
CA LEU A 303 11.36 8.82 -15.33
C LEU A 303 12.84 8.48 -15.12
N TRP A 304 13.36 8.65 -13.88
CA TRP A 304 14.75 8.37 -13.57
C TRP A 304 15.03 6.87 -13.32
N SER A 305 14.02 6.06 -13.08
CA SER A 305 14.16 4.63 -12.78
C SER A 305 14.26 3.74 -14.04
N TYR A 306 14.11 4.31 -15.23
CA TYR A 306 14.23 3.67 -16.53
C TYR A 306 15.37 4.28 -17.34
#